data_c0bdc99d90147bb2dc2a8e32577ec13a
#
_entry.id   c0bdc99d90147bb2dc2a8e32577ec13a
#
_cell.length_a   1.000
_cell.length_b   1.000
_cell.length_c   1.000
_cell.angle_alpha   90.00
_cell.angle_beta   90.00
_cell.angle_gamma   90.00
#
_symmetry.space_group_name_H-M   'P 1'
#
loop_
_entity.id
_entity.type
_entity.pdbx_description
1 polymer ?
#
loop_
_entity_poly.entity_id
_entity_poly.type
_entity_poly.pdbx_seq_one_letter_code
_entity_poly.pdbx_strand_id
1 'polypeptide(L)'
;MTSYLTVYDESAVKALCTTRANETKAWQSMALLDTQVNVQQALIDAAQFGIRYVLLGICEDIGPRANLGNKGAQHAWPAFLKRFLNQPHNQFIATQKVLLLGEVNTTDLMLQSNQLSAKQPEQLTQLRELCRQLDERVEAVLSLIFKAGLEPIVIGGGHNNCLGIIRALSKHSQNPINAINLDPHADFRPCEGRHSGNGFTYAYNEQHLNSYHVIGLHELKNNQATLDAMAQANHSFTSYQAIAVRREITLSSAVTHALNGTDNYALGIEVDLDSITYMPVSAYNCSGFSVADAEHFVHVAASNRRAKYLHLCEAAPDQHPNGLDIGAEHAGQVLSALTNSYLQAKEQ
;
A
#
# COMPACT_ATOMS: atom_id res chain seq x y z
N MET A 1 -0.74 -22.01 -7.56
CA MET A 1 -1.10 -20.68 -7.04
C MET A 1 -0.37 -20.31 -5.74
N THR A 2 0.02 -21.26 -4.91
CA THR A 2 0.83 -21.02 -3.70
C THR A 2 2.29 -20.61 -3.97
N SER A 3 2.78 -20.72 -5.23
CA SER A 3 4.15 -20.36 -5.60
C SER A 3 4.46 -18.85 -5.52
N TYR A 4 3.44 -17.99 -5.46
CA TYR A 4 3.61 -16.54 -5.40
C TYR A 4 3.51 -15.95 -3.99
N LEU A 5 3.35 -16.79 -2.96
CA LEU A 5 3.24 -16.38 -1.57
C LEU A 5 4.29 -17.09 -0.72
N THR A 6 5.05 -16.31 0.03
CA THR A 6 5.91 -16.79 1.12
C THR A 6 5.16 -16.60 2.43
N VAL A 7 4.68 -17.70 3.02
CA VAL A 7 3.96 -17.67 4.31
C VAL A 7 4.97 -17.64 5.45
N TYR A 8 4.73 -16.80 6.45
CA TYR A 8 5.57 -16.73 7.64
C TYR A 8 5.09 -17.72 8.71
N ASP A 9 6.01 -18.55 9.17
CA ASP A 9 5.82 -19.41 10.31
C ASP A 9 6.24 -18.75 11.63
N GLU A 10 5.96 -19.41 12.75
CA GLU A 10 6.28 -18.91 14.08
C GLU A 10 7.78 -18.67 14.28
N SER A 11 8.64 -19.49 13.65
CA SER A 11 10.10 -19.36 13.74
C SER A 11 10.58 -18.09 13.03
N ALA A 12 10.08 -17.84 11.83
CA ALA A 12 10.39 -16.63 11.06
C ALA A 12 9.95 -15.35 11.82
N VAL A 13 8.76 -15.37 12.41
CA VAL A 13 8.24 -14.24 13.22
C VAL A 13 9.09 -14.03 14.48
N LYS A 14 9.37 -15.08 15.23
CA LYS A 14 10.18 -14.99 16.47
C LYS A 14 11.59 -14.44 16.22
N ALA A 15 12.18 -14.73 15.05
CA ALA A 15 13.49 -14.18 14.67
C ALA A 15 13.49 -12.64 14.53
N LEU A 16 12.34 -12.03 14.28
CA LEU A 16 12.17 -10.58 14.14
C LEU A 16 11.76 -9.90 15.46
N CYS A 17 11.43 -10.70 16.48
CA CYS A 17 10.80 -10.21 17.69
C CYS A 17 11.78 -10.12 18.87
N THR A 18 11.55 -9.13 19.71
CA THR A 18 12.23 -8.98 20.99
C THR A 18 11.25 -9.24 22.13
N THR A 19 11.75 -9.81 23.21
CA THR A 19 10.97 -10.00 24.44
C THR A 19 11.46 -9.04 25.50
N ARG A 20 10.54 -8.55 26.34
CA ARG A 20 10.86 -7.74 27.51
C ARG A 20 10.03 -8.25 28.68
N ALA A 21 10.66 -8.40 29.83
CA ALA A 21 9.97 -8.87 31.02
C ALA A 21 8.76 -7.99 31.36
N ASN A 22 7.62 -8.59 31.64
CA ASN A 22 6.36 -7.94 32.00
C ASN A 22 5.73 -7.07 30.88
N GLU A 23 6.15 -7.25 29.62
CA GLU A 23 5.51 -6.63 28.46
C GLU A 23 4.98 -7.68 27.49
N THR A 24 3.75 -7.51 27.04
CA THR A 24 3.21 -8.22 25.88
C THR A 24 3.45 -7.36 24.63
N LYS A 25 3.98 -7.97 23.57
CA LYS A 25 4.21 -7.32 22.28
C LYS A 25 3.08 -7.64 21.30
N ALA A 26 2.88 -6.82 20.29
CA ALA A 26 1.82 -6.98 19.29
C ALA A 26 1.82 -8.37 18.65
N TRP A 27 2.99 -8.90 18.28
CA TRP A 27 3.12 -10.22 17.64
C TRP A 27 2.52 -11.37 18.46
N GLN A 28 2.50 -11.26 19.81
CA GLN A 28 2.01 -12.30 20.71
C GLN A 28 0.47 -12.45 20.71
N SER A 29 -0.23 -11.47 20.19
CA SER A 29 -1.71 -11.48 20.04
C SER A 29 -2.18 -11.67 18.60
N MET A 30 -1.26 -11.67 17.63
CA MET A 30 -1.59 -11.85 16.22
C MET A 30 -1.72 -13.34 15.88
N ALA A 31 -2.54 -13.64 14.86
CA ALA A 31 -2.62 -14.97 14.30
C ALA A 31 -1.53 -15.19 13.23
N LEU A 32 -1.08 -16.43 13.12
CA LEU A 32 -0.28 -16.95 12.02
C LEU A 32 -1.08 -18.02 11.28
N LEU A 33 -0.78 -18.20 9.99
CA LEU A 33 -1.45 -19.21 9.19
C LEU A 33 -0.93 -20.62 9.55
N ASP A 34 -1.83 -21.59 9.61
CA ASP A 34 -1.43 -22.99 9.68
C ASP A 34 -0.90 -23.46 8.30
N THR A 35 0.39 -23.72 8.22
CA THR A 35 1.06 -24.15 6.97
C THR A 35 0.82 -25.62 6.60
N GLN A 36 0.19 -26.40 7.46
CA GLN A 36 -0.17 -27.80 7.20
C GLN A 36 -1.43 -27.94 6.33
N VAL A 37 -2.20 -26.85 6.19
CA VAL A 37 -3.45 -26.80 5.40
C VAL A 37 -3.24 -25.99 4.13
N ASN A 38 -4.14 -26.20 3.16
CA ASN A 38 -4.16 -25.34 1.97
C ASN A 38 -4.40 -23.87 2.37
N VAL A 39 -3.60 -22.94 1.84
CA VAL A 39 -3.64 -21.51 2.19
C VAL A 39 -5.05 -20.92 2.09
N GLN A 40 -5.80 -21.24 1.03
CA GLN A 40 -7.17 -20.72 0.86
C GLN A 40 -8.09 -21.20 2.00
N GLN A 41 -8.00 -22.48 2.37
CA GLN A 41 -8.81 -23.01 3.46
C GLN A 41 -8.39 -22.42 4.80
N ALA A 42 -7.08 -22.31 5.05
CA ALA A 42 -6.58 -21.72 6.30
C ALA A 42 -6.99 -20.23 6.46
N LEU A 43 -7.07 -19.47 5.37
CA LEU A 43 -7.60 -18.09 5.41
C LEU A 43 -9.10 -18.05 5.71
N ILE A 44 -9.88 -18.97 5.14
CA ILE A 44 -11.32 -19.10 5.43
C ILE A 44 -11.53 -19.47 6.91
N ASP A 45 -10.77 -20.44 7.40
CA ASP A 45 -10.84 -20.88 8.80
C ASP A 45 -10.46 -19.71 9.74
N ALA A 46 -9.39 -18.97 9.44
CA ALA A 46 -9.00 -17.78 10.20
C ALA A 46 -10.14 -16.75 10.28
N ALA A 47 -10.83 -16.48 9.15
CA ALA A 47 -11.99 -15.58 9.14
C ALA A 47 -13.13 -16.10 10.05
N GLN A 48 -13.41 -17.40 10.06
CA GLN A 48 -14.40 -18.01 10.94
C GLN A 48 -14.03 -17.91 12.42
N PHE A 49 -12.72 -17.91 12.76
CA PHE A 49 -12.21 -17.70 14.11
C PHE A 49 -12.07 -16.22 14.51
N GLY A 50 -12.63 -15.30 13.73
CA GLY A 50 -12.74 -13.88 14.08
C GLY A 50 -11.59 -12.99 13.60
N ILE A 51 -10.66 -13.51 12.80
CA ILE A 51 -9.70 -12.68 12.07
C ILE A 51 -10.44 -11.84 11.03
N ARG A 52 -10.02 -10.58 10.88
CA ARG A 52 -10.61 -9.63 9.94
C ARG A 52 -9.58 -9.05 8.99
N TYR A 53 -8.35 -8.83 9.46
CA TYR A 53 -7.31 -8.12 8.75
C TYR A 53 -6.13 -9.03 8.46
N VAL A 54 -5.52 -8.85 7.29
CA VAL A 54 -4.35 -9.62 6.87
C VAL A 54 -3.20 -8.69 6.53
N LEU A 55 -2.09 -8.80 7.28
CA LEU A 55 -0.85 -8.12 6.92
C LEU A 55 -0.13 -8.89 5.82
N LEU A 56 0.18 -8.21 4.72
CA LEU A 56 0.89 -8.74 3.57
C LEU A 56 1.97 -7.78 3.12
N GLY A 57 3.19 -8.28 2.92
CA GLY A 57 4.31 -7.52 2.38
C GLY A 57 4.47 -7.67 0.87
N ILE A 58 5.02 -6.62 0.23
CA ILE A 58 5.51 -6.70 -1.16
C ILE A 58 6.92 -6.11 -1.22
N CYS A 59 7.94 -6.98 -1.25
CA CYS A 59 9.35 -6.59 -1.21
C CYS A 59 9.90 -6.37 -2.63
N GLU A 60 9.59 -5.20 -3.24
CA GLU A 60 10.06 -4.88 -4.59
C GLU A 60 10.31 -3.37 -4.77
N ASP A 61 11.12 -3.03 -5.76
CA ASP A 61 11.33 -1.68 -6.28
C ASP A 61 11.33 -1.61 -7.82
N ILE A 62 10.74 -2.62 -8.44
CA ILE A 62 10.68 -2.76 -9.90
C ILE A 62 9.85 -1.63 -10.50
N GLY A 63 8.67 -1.37 -9.92
CA GLY A 63 7.75 -0.34 -10.41
C GLY A 63 8.31 1.08 -10.34
N PRO A 64 8.85 1.55 -9.20
CA PRO A 64 9.54 2.85 -9.11
C PRO A 64 10.67 2.99 -10.12
N ARG A 65 11.53 1.98 -10.27
CA ARG A 65 12.63 1.98 -11.24
C ARG A 65 12.14 1.99 -12.68
N ALA A 66 11.07 1.26 -12.99
CA ALA A 66 10.42 1.28 -14.29
C ALA A 66 9.76 2.64 -14.63
N ASN A 67 9.53 3.48 -13.61
CA ASN A 67 9.09 4.88 -13.72
C ASN A 67 10.25 5.89 -13.63
N LEU A 68 11.50 5.44 -13.74
CA LEU A 68 12.71 6.25 -13.63
C LEU A 68 12.96 6.84 -12.22
N GLY A 69 12.29 6.32 -11.19
CA GLY A 69 12.49 6.67 -9.79
C GLY A 69 13.67 5.92 -9.15
N ASN A 70 13.90 6.21 -7.88
CA ASN A 70 14.94 5.55 -7.10
C ASN A 70 14.49 4.14 -6.66
N LYS A 71 15.49 3.32 -6.34
CA LYS A 71 15.31 2.01 -5.71
C LYS A 71 15.04 2.14 -4.21
N GLY A 72 14.74 1.00 -3.55
CA GLY A 72 14.72 0.92 -2.09
C GLY A 72 13.38 0.59 -1.47
N ALA A 73 12.28 0.64 -2.22
CA ALA A 73 10.95 0.32 -1.71
C ALA A 73 10.83 -1.14 -1.21
N GLN A 74 11.70 -2.04 -1.66
CA GLN A 74 11.82 -3.42 -1.16
C GLN A 74 12.11 -3.51 0.35
N HIS A 75 12.65 -2.45 0.97
CA HIS A 75 13.01 -2.42 2.39
C HIS A 75 11.88 -1.96 3.31
N ALA A 76 10.74 -1.53 2.77
CA ALA A 76 9.60 -1.04 3.56
C ALA A 76 8.99 -2.13 4.45
N TRP A 77 8.73 -3.31 3.91
CA TRP A 77 8.14 -4.44 4.65
C TRP A 77 9.01 -4.92 5.82
N PRO A 78 10.30 -5.22 5.65
CA PRO A 78 11.17 -5.57 6.78
C PRO A 78 11.24 -4.47 7.85
N ALA A 79 11.27 -3.19 7.44
CA ALA A 79 11.26 -2.06 8.36
C ALA A 79 9.96 -1.99 9.18
N PHE A 80 8.82 -2.17 8.53
CA PHE A 80 7.51 -2.26 9.17
C PHE A 80 7.45 -3.42 10.17
N LEU A 81 7.82 -4.62 9.77
CA LEU A 81 7.78 -5.80 10.65
C LEU A 81 8.61 -5.61 11.91
N LYS A 82 9.85 -5.13 11.76
CA LYS A 82 10.75 -4.86 12.90
C LYS A 82 10.10 -3.93 13.92
N ARG A 83 9.32 -2.95 13.46
CA ARG A 83 8.66 -1.98 14.34
C ARG A 83 7.29 -2.47 14.83
N PHE A 84 6.41 -2.90 13.93
CA PHE A 84 5.03 -3.25 14.25
C PHE A 84 4.93 -4.44 15.20
N LEU A 85 5.69 -5.50 14.94
CA LEU A 85 5.68 -6.70 15.77
C LEU A 85 6.17 -6.43 17.21
N ASN A 86 7.09 -5.49 17.37
CA ASN A 86 7.73 -5.16 18.64
C ASN A 86 7.05 -4.02 19.42
N GLN A 87 5.97 -3.42 18.91
CA GLN A 87 5.23 -2.41 19.65
C GLN A 87 4.51 -3.03 20.87
N PRO A 88 4.32 -2.26 21.97
CA PRO A 88 3.58 -2.75 23.13
C PRO A 88 2.13 -3.08 22.76
N HIS A 89 1.62 -4.24 23.19
CA HIS A 89 0.21 -4.57 23.07
C HIS A 89 -0.60 -3.85 24.16
N ASN A 90 -1.71 -3.22 23.79
CA ASN A 90 -2.63 -2.57 24.72
C ASN A 90 -4.03 -2.43 24.09
N GLN A 91 -4.98 -1.86 24.85
CA GLN A 91 -6.39 -1.71 24.43
C GLN A 91 -6.62 -0.86 23.18
N PHE A 92 -5.63 -0.09 22.72
CA PHE A 92 -5.77 0.77 21.55
C PHE A 92 -5.34 0.07 20.23
N ILE A 93 -4.87 -1.17 20.31
CA ILE A 93 -4.33 -1.90 19.15
C ILE A 93 -5.09 -3.23 19.00
N ALA A 94 -5.83 -3.37 17.92
CA ALA A 94 -6.70 -4.52 17.64
C ALA A 94 -5.95 -5.71 17.00
N THR A 95 -4.72 -6.02 17.44
CA THR A 95 -3.88 -7.06 16.82
C THR A 95 -4.42 -8.48 16.95
N GLN A 96 -5.33 -8.74 17.88
CA GLN A 96 -6.01 -10.04 18.04
C GLN A 96 -6.94 -10.40 16.86
N LYS A 97 -7.27 -9.43 16.00
CA LYS A 97 -8.04 -9.63 14.76
C LYS A 97 -7.18 -9.64 13.50
N VAL A 98 -5.87 -9.60 13.66
CA VAL A 98 -4.88 -9.50 12.58
C VAL A 98 -4.16 -10.82 12.38
N LEU A 99 -4.11 -11.27 11.13
CA LEU A 99 -3.27 -12.37 10.67
C LEU A 99 -2.02 -11.81 10.00
N LEU A 100 -0.84 -12.22 10.42
CA LEU A 100 0.40 -12.00 9.67
C LEU A 100 0.56 -13.15 8.66
N LEU A 101 0.33 -12.85 7.37
CA LEU A 101 0.35 -13.87 6.32
C LEU A 101 1.78 -14.12 5.82
N GLY A 102 2.52 -13.07 5.55
CA GLY A 102 3.84 -13.14 4.93
C GLY A 102 3.99 -12.13 3.80
N GLU A 103 4.61 -12.53 2.70
CA GLU A 103 4.89 -11.62 1.59
C GLU A 103 4.65 -12.24 0.21
N VAL A 104 4.34 -11.40 -0.78
CA VAL A 104 4.34 -11.81 -2.18
C VAL A 104 5.77 -12.20 -2.58
N ASN A 105 5.94 -13.38 -3.16
CA ASN A 105 7.25 -13.84 -3.62
C ASN A 105 7.68 -13.04 -4.86
N THR A 106 8.65 -12.16 -4.67
CA THR A 106 9.22 -11.29 -5.70
C THR A 106 10.67 -11.65 -6.03
N THR A 107 11.26 -12.64 -5.37
CA THR A 107 12.70 -12.91 -5.34
C THR A 107 13.32 -13.04 -6.73
N ASP A 108 12.73 -13.85 -7.61
CA ASP A 108 13.25 -14.08 -8.97
C ASP A 108 13.09 -12.83 -9.86
N LEU A 109 11.99 -12.07 -9.72
CA LEU A 109 11.79 -10.82 -10.45
C LEU A 109 12.78 -9.75 -9.99
N MET A 110 13.02 -9.65 -8.67
CA MET A 110 14.02 -8.74 -8.11
C MET A 110 15.44 -9.09 -8.56
N LEU A 111 15.81 -10.37 -8.57
CA LEU A 111 17.11 -10.81 -9.08
C LEU A 111 17.31 -10.42 -10.56
N GLN A 112 16.28 -10.59 -11.40
CA GLN A 112 16.32 -10.17 -12.79
C GLN A 112 16.40 -8.65 -12.92
N SER A 113 15.56 -7.92 -12.19
CA SER A 113 15.50 -6.45 -12.24
C SER A 113 16.82 -5.80 -11.82
N ASN A 114 17.55 -6.41 -10.88
CA ASN A 114 18.84 -5.89 -10.40
C ASN A 114 19.94 -5.88 -11.47
N GLN A 115 19.76 -6.64 -12.56
CA GLN A 115 20.68 -6.64 -13.72
C GLN A 115 20.34 -5.55 -14.75
N LEU A 116 19.22 -4.83 -14.56
CA LEU A 116 18.68 -3.89 -15.54
C LEU A 116 18.88 -2.44 -15.07
N SER A 117 19.14 -1.58 -16.05
CA SER A 117 19.27 -0.12 -15.87
C SER A 117 18.15 0.60 -16.59
N ALA A 118 17.35 1.36 -15.85
CA ALA A 118 16.30 2.19 -16.43
C ALA A 118 16.80 3.31 -17.39
N LYS A 119 18.13 3.57 -17.40
CA LYS A 119 18.75 4.53 -18.32
C LYS A 119 18.90 4.01 -19.76
N GLN A 120 18.71 2.70 -19.95
CA GLN A 120 18.80 2.05 -21.27
C GLN A 120 17.38 1.69 -21.74
N PRO A 121 16.91 2.19 -22.91
CA PRO A 121 15.52 2.02 -23.35
C PRO A 121 15.03 0.56 -23.41
N GLU A 122 15.90 -0.34 -23.88
CA GLU A 122 15.58 -1.77 -23.97
C GLU A 122 15.44 -2.41 -22.59
N GLN A 123 16.30 -2.05 -21.64
CA GLN A 123 16.25 -2.55 -20.26
C GLN A 123 15.09 -1.90 -19.48
N LEU A 124 14.73 -0.66 -19.77
CA LEU A 124 13.53 -0.04 -19.24
C LEU A 124 12.26 -0.80 -19.68
N THR A 125 12.22 -1.24 -20.94
CA THR A 125 11.11 -2.08 -21.44
C THR A 125 11.05 -3.42 -20.68
N GLN A 126 12.21 -4.02 -20.39
CA GLN A 126 12.28 -5.25 -19.59
C GLN A 126 11.82 -5.02 -18.13
N LEU A 127 12.21 -3.91 -17.50
CA LEU A 127 11.71 -3.55 -16.16
C LEU A 127 10.19 -3.42 -16.15
N ARG A 128 9.61 -2.79 -17.16
CA ARG A 128 8.16 -2.65 -17.32
C ARG A 128 7.45 -4.00 -17.51
N GLU A 129 8.08 -4.93 -18.21
CA GLU A 129 7.58 -6.31 -18.34
C GLU A 129 7.65 -7.08 -17.00
N LEU A 130 8.74 -6.94 -16.24
CA LEU A 130 8.83 -7.53 -14.90
C LEU A 130 7.76 -6.94 -13.95
N CYS A 131 7.47 -5.65 -14.05
CA CYS A 131 6.38 -5.01 -13.31
C CYS A 131 5.02 -5.62 -13.69
N ARG A 132 4.75 -5.89 -14.97
CA ARG A 132 3.53 -6.58 -15.41
C ARG A 132 3.41 -8.00 -14.83
N GLN A 133 4.51 -8.76 -14.77
CA GLN A 133 4.51 -10.08 -14.14
C GLN A 133 4.28 -9.99 -12.64
N LEU A 134 4.77 -8.95 -11.99
CA LEU A 134 4.50 -8.68 -10.58
C LEU A 134 3.01 -8.40 -10.33
N ASP A 135 2.35 -7.61 -11.20
CA ASP A 135 0.92 -7.35 -11.10
C ASP A 135 0.09 -8.66 -11.02
N GLU A 136 0.47 -9.68 -11.81
CA GLU A 136 -0.20 -10.99 -11.82
C GLU A 136 -0.01 -11.75 -10.49
N ARG A 137 1.18 -11.63 -9.87
CA ARG A 137 1.45 -12.26 -8.56
C ARG A 137 0.67 -11.59 -7.45
N VAL A 138 0.67 -10.26 -7.43
CA VAL A 138 -0.09 -9.46 -6.45
C VAL A 138 -1.57 -9.79 -6.56
N GLU A 139 -2.13 -9.74 -7.77
CA GLU A 139 -3.53 -10.11 -8.00
C GLU A 139 -3.86 -11.52 -7.50
N ALA A 140 -3.00 -12.50 -7.79
CA ALA A 140 -3.24 -13.88 -7.39
C ALA A 140 -3.27 -14.06 -5.86
N VAL A 141 -2.34 -13.42 -5.14
CA VAL A 141 -2.27 -13.49 -3.67
C VAL A 141 -3.43 -12.74 -3.02
N LEU A 142 -3.71 -11.51 -3.45
CA LEU A 142 -4.83 -10.71 -2.93
C LEU A 142 -6.19 -11.39 -3.18
N SER A 143 -6.34 -12.10 -4.30
CA SER A 143 -7.55 -12.87 -4.59
C SER A 143 -7.83 -13.96 -3.55
N LEU A 144 -6.81 -14.56 -2.94
CA LEU A 144 -6.98 -15.54 -1.85
C LEU A 144 -7.57 -14.86 -0.59
N ILE A 145 -7.04 -13.68 -0.27
CA ILE A 145 -7.45 -12.91 0.93
C ILE A 145 -8.91 -12.43 0.76
N PHE A 146 -9.23 -11.78 -0.35
CA PHE A 146 -10.59 -11.29 -0.59
C PHE A 146 -11.62 -12.43 -0.67
N LYS A 147 -11.29 -13.58 -1.28
CA LYS A 147 -12.17 -14.77 -1.31
C LYS A 147 -12.48 -15.33 0.07
N ALA A 148 -11.59 -15.16 1.03
CA ALA A 148 -11.83 -15.52 2.42
C ALA A 148 -12.67 -14.49 3.20
N GLY A 149 -13.04 -13.36 2.57
CA GLY A 149 -13.79 -12.28 3.21
C GLY A 149 -12.94 -11.40 4.13
N LEU A 150 -11.61 -11.46 4.00
CA LEU A 150 -10.65 -10.72 4.82
C LEU A 150 -10.23 -9.41 4.15
N GLU A 151 -9.85 -8.41 4.94
CA GLU A 151 -9.40 -7.11 4.49
C GLU A 151 -7.86 -7.04 4.56
N PRO A 152 -7.14 -6.94 3.41
CA PRO A 152 -5.69 -6.83 3.42
C PRO A 152 -5.21 -5.44 3.82
N ILE A 153 -4.12 -5.41 4.58
CA ILE A 153 -3.25 -4.26 4.81
C ILE A 153 -1.94 -4.61 4.12
N VAL A 154 -1.70 -3.95 2.98
CA VAL A 154 -0.56 -4.23 2.11
C VAL A 154 0.53 -3.21 2.37
N ILE A 155 1.74 -3.68 2.65
CA ILE A 155 2.88 -2.84 3.02
C ILE A 155 4.01 -3.02 2.03
N GLY A 156 4.44 -1.93 1.47
CA GLY A 156 5.67 -1.86 0.68
C GLY A 156 5.49 -2.08 -0.81
N GLY A 157 6.63 -2.06 -1.47
CA GLY A 157 6.77 -1.96 -2.90
C GLY A 157 6.42 -0.58 -3.43
N GLY A 158 6.48 -0.44 -4.74
CA GLY A 158 6.05 0.77 -5.43
C GLY A 158 4.54 0.85 -5.61
N HIS A 159 4.05 2.02 -6.01
CA HIS A 159 2.62 2.26 -6.22
C HIS A 159 2.02 1.48 -7.43
N ASN A 160 2.88 0.85 -8.26
CA ASN A 160 2.43 -0.11 -9.27
C ASN A 160 1.54 -1.22 -8.71
N ASN A 161 1.75 -1.63 -7.47
CA ASN A 161 1.04 -2.74 -6.84
C ASN A 161 -0.46 -2.48 -6.68
N CYS A 162 -0.91 -1.22 -6.70
CA CYS A 162 -2.33 -0.84 -6.67
C CYS A 162 -3.14 -1.56 -7.78
N LEU A 163 -2.55 -1.79 -8.97
CA LEU A 163 -3.26 -2.47 -10.06
C LEU A 163 -3.65 -3.91 -9.68
N GLY A 164 -2.71 -4.69 -9.14
CA GLY A 164 -2.99 -6.06 -8.71
C GLY A 164 -4.04 -6.13 -7.59
N ILE A 165 -3.98 -5.18 -6.65
CA ILE A 165 -4.93 -5.07 -5.53
C ILE A 165 -6.33 -4.72 -6.06
N ILE A 166 -6.44 -3.69 -6.91
CA ILE A 166 -7.70 -3.23 -7.51
C ILE A 166 -8.34 -4.35 -8.36
N ARG A 167 -7.56 -5.04 -9.20
CA ARG A 167 -8.03 -6.18 -10.00
C ARG A 167 -8.61 -7.29 -9.12
N ALA A 168 -7.91 -7.67 -8.06
CA ALA A 168 -8.34 -8.72 -7.15
C ALA A 168 -9.65 -8.36 -6.44
N LEU A 169 -9.77 -7.13 -5.92
CA LEU A 169 -11.00 -6.68 -5.26
C LEU A 169 -12.16 -6.53 -6.23
N SER A 170 -11.93 -5.94 -7.41
CA SER A 170 -12.95 -5.77 -8.44
C SER A 170 -13.52 -7.12 -8.91
N LYS A 171 -12.66 -8.10 -9.17
CA LYS A 171 -13.07 -9.47 -9.55
C LYS A 171 -13.83 -10.18 -8.43
N HIS A 172 -13.44 -9.97 -7.17
CA HIS A 172 -14.14 -10.53 -6.01
C HIS A 172 -15.54 -9.91 -5.84
N SER A 173 -15.66 -8.60 -5.93
CA SER A 173 -16.91 -7.86 -5.78
C SER A 173 -17.82 -7.93 -7.03
N GLN A 174 -17.30 -8.45 -8.14
CA GLN A 174 -17.96 -8.47 -9.47
C GLN A 174 -18.39 -7.08 -9.96
N ASN A 175 -17.71 -6.04 -9.48
CA ASN A 175 -17.95 -4.65 -9.81
C ASN A 175 -16.64 -3.90 -9.85
N PRO A 176 -16.52 -2.79 -10.59
CA PRO A 176 -15.40 -1.89 -10.42
C PRO A 176 -15.40 -1.31 -8.99
N ILE A 177 -14.25 -0.85 -8.53
CA ILE A 177 -14.11 -0.26 -7.21
C ILE A 177 -13.85 1.24 -7.27
N ASN A 178 -13.98 1.90 -6.15
CA ASN A 178 -13.51 3.28 -5.96
C ASN A 178 -12.16 3.27 -5.26
N ALA A 179 -11.33 4.28 -5.50
CA ALA A 179 -10.08 4.48 -4.78
C ALA A 179 -9.91 5.93 -4.33
N ILE A 180 -9.41 6.10 -3.11
CA ILE A 180 -8.95 7.38 -2.56
C ILE A 180 -7.46 7.25 -2.25
N ASN A 181 -6.67 8.23 -2.70
CA ASN A 181 -5.22 8.17 -2.62
C ASN A 181 -4.66 9.44 -1.98
N LEU A 182 -3.83 9.31 -0.96
CA LEU A 182 -3.02 10.41 -0.42
C LEU A 182 -1.69 10.42 -1.16
N ASP A 183 -1.48 11.38 -2.08
CA ASP A 183 -0.38 11.35 -3.02
C ASP A 183 -0.10 12.74 -3.62
N PRO A 184 1.14 13.19 -3.75
CA PRO A 184 1.48 14.39 -4.52
C PRO A 184 1.43 14.18 -6.02
N HIS A 185 1.36 12.93 -6.50
CA HIS A 185 1.28 12.56 -7.91
C HIS A 185 -0.12 12.04 -8.27
N ALA A 186 -0.47 12.11 -9.52
CA ALA A 186 -1.74 11.56 -10.00
C ALA A 186 -1.71 10.05 -10.23
N ASP A 187 -0.53 9.49 -10.47
CA ASP A 187 -0.28 8.11 -10.87
C ASP A 187 -1.21 7.61 -12.00
N PHE A 188 -1.57 8.58 -12.86
CA PHE A 188 -2.47 8.40 -13.99
C PHE A 188 -1.77 8.69 -15.34
N ARG A 189 -0.49 8.28 -15.44
CA ARG A 189 0.31 8.39 -16.67
C ARG A 189 -0.20 7.43 -17.75
N PRO A 190 0.11 7.68 -19.03
CA PRO A 190 -0.29 6.81 -20.15
C PRO A 190 0.17 5.34 -19.96
N CYS A 191 -0.53 4.42 -20.65
CA CYS A 191 -0.18 2.99 -20.69
C CYS A 191 1.03 2.73 -21.61
N GLU A 192 2.19 3.22 -21.22
CA GLU A 192 3.47 3.11 -21.94
C GLU A 192 4.34 1.91 -21.49
N GLY A 193 3.73 0.89 -20.90
CA GLY A 193 4.35 -0.21 -20.16
C GLY A 193 4.17 0.00 -18.64
N ARG A 194 4.18 -1.10 -17.86
CA ARG A 194 3.83 -1.02 -16.44
C ARG A 194 4.93 -0.40 -15.59
N HIS A 195 4.55 0.54 -14.71
CA HIS A 195 5.43 1.17 -13.73
C HIS A 195 4.60 1.80 -12.59
N SER A 196 5.25 2.38 -11.57
CA SER A 196 4.56 2.92 -10.39
C SER A 196 3.57 4.04 -10.72
N GLY A 197 3.87 4.91 -11.69
CA GLY A 197 3.04 6.08 -12.02
C GLY A 197 1.84 5.82 -12.95
N ASN A 198 1.41 4.57 -13.21
CA ASN A 198 0.28 4.32 -14.12
C ASN A 198 -0.65 3.18 -13.73
N GLY A 199 -0.60 2.74 -12.47
CA GLY A 199 -1.46 1.66 -11.98
C GLY A 199 -2.94 1.96 -12.12
N PHE A 200 -3.36 3.16 -11.77
CA PHE A 200 -4.76 3.59 -11.86
C PHE A 200 -5.25 3.76 -13.30
N THR A 201 -4.39 4.17 -14.23
CA THR A 201 -4.75 4.25 -15.66
C THR A 201 -5.06 2.86 -16.24
N TYR A 202 -4.22 1.86 -15.92
CA TYR A 202 -4.48 0.49 -16.33
C TYR A 202 -5.77 -0.06 -15.68
N ALA A 203 -5.96 0.16 -14.39
CA ALA A 203 -7.16 -0.28 -13.68
C ALA A 203 -8.45 0.34 -14.28
N TYR A 204 -8.41 1.62 -14.66
CA TYR A 204 -9.52 2.30 -15.32
C TYR A 204 -9.78 1.74 -16.72
N ASN A 205 -8.77 1.61 -17.56
CA ASN A 205 -8.89 1.09 -18.91
C ASN A 205 -9.39 -0.36 -18.96
N GLU A 206 -9.07 -1.15 -17.95
CA GLU A 206 -9.53 -2.53 -17.75
C GLU A 206 -10.91 -2.62 -17.07
N GLN A 207 -11.55 -1.49 -16.78
CA GLN A 207 -12.87 -1.40 -16.14
C GLN A 207 -12.92 -1.99 -14.71
N HIS A 208 -11.79 -1.97 -13.99
CA HIS A 208 -11.69 -2.34 -12.58
C HIS A 208 -11.84 -1.16 -11.63
N LEU A 209 -11.59 0.06 -12.10
CA LEU A 209 -11.66 1.30 -11.33
C LEU A 209 -12.85 2.16 -11.84
N ASN A 210 -13.77 2.49 -10.93
CA ASN A 210 -14.93 3.34 -11.22
C ASN A 210 -14.64 4.82 -10.98
N SER A 211 -14.26 5.15 -9.74
CA SER A 211 -13.87 6.52 -9.39
C SER A 211 -12.53 6.52 -8.68
N TYR A 212 -11.77 7.58 -8.92
CA TYR A 212 -10.47 7.81 -8.31
C TYR A 212 -10.36 9.26 -7.86
N HIS A 213 -10.00 9.47 -6.59
CA HIS A 213 -9.78 10.80 -6.04
C HIS A 213 -8.41 10.88 -5.37
N VAL A 214 -7.60 11.86 -5.78
CA VAL A 214 -6.29 12.12 -5.17
C VAL A 214 -6.41 13.27 -4.17
N ILE A 215 -6.05 13.01 -2.92
CA ILE A 215 -5.90 14.03 -1.88
C ILE A 215 -4.44 14.44 -1.79
N GLY A 216 -4.17 15.73 -1.88
CA GLY A 216 -2.81 16.25 -1.78
C GLY A 216 -2.02 16.28 -3.09
N LEU A 217 -2.68 16.07 -4.23
CA LEU A 217 -2.04 16.21 -5.54
C LEU A 217 -1.29 17.54 -5.60
N HIS A 218 0.02 17.47 -5.90
CA HIS A 218 0.86 18.67 -5.88
C HIS A 218 0.82 19.36 -7.25
N GLU A 219 0.38 20.63 -7.28
CA GLU A 219 0.16 21.39 -8.53
C GLU A 219 1.42 21.51 -9.42
N LEU A 220 2.62 21.42 -8.83
CA LEU A 220 3.90 21.52 -9.56
C LEU A 220 4.53 20.18 -9.94
N LYS A 221 3.89 19.04 -9.58
CA LYS A 221 4.44 17.71 -9.85
C LYS A 221 3.67 16.92 -10.91
N ASN A 222 2.59 17.49 -11.44
CA ASN A 222 1.72 16.84 -12.41
C ASN A 222 1.65 17.68 -13.70
N ASN A 223 1.82 17.04 -14.85
CA ASN A 223 1.69 17.70 -16.12
C ASN A 223 0.23 17.83 -16.56
N GLN A 224 -0.07 18.80 -17.43
CA GLN A 224 -1.43 19.09 -17.88
C GLN A 224 -2.08 17.89 -18.58
N ALA A 225 -1.34 17.14 -19.38
CA ALA A 225 -1.90 15.98 -20.09
C ALA A 225 -2.41 14.90 -19.15
N THR A 226 -1.73 14.68 -18.01
CA THR A 226 -2.20 13.75 -16.97
C THR A 226 -3.47 14.27 -16.27
N LEU A 227 -3.53 15.57 -15.96
CA LEU A 227 -4.72 16.18 -15.36
C LEU A 227 -5.92 16.14 -16.32
N ASP A 228 -5.70 16.39 -17.60
CA ASP A 228 -6.74 16.30 -18.64
C ASP A 228 -7.25 14.85 -18.79
N ALA A 229 -6.36 13.86 -18.73
CA ALA A 229 -6.73 12.44 -18.77
C ALA A 229 -7.59 12.03 -17.56
N MET A 230 -7.24 12.49 -16.34
CA MET A 230 -8.06 12.28 -15.15
C MET A 230 -9.47 12.90 -15.30
N ALA A 231 -9.53 14.15 -15.80
CA ALA A 231 -10.81 14.84 -16.00
C ALA A 231 -11.68 14.11 -17.05
N GLN A 232 -11.09 13.65 -18.16
CA GLN A 232 -11.79 12.86 -19.19
C GLN A 232 -12.32 11.51 -18.64
N ALA A 233 -11.61 10.92 -17.68
CA ALA A 233 -12.03 9.70 -16.99
C ALA A 233 -13.04 9.97 -15.83
N ASN A 234 -13.47 11.21 -15.62
CA ASN A 234 -14.28 11.65 -14.47
C ASN A 234 -13.61 11.37 -13.11
N HIS A 235 -12.30 11.35 -13.07
CA HIS A 235 -11.53 11.31 -11.84
C HIS A 235 -11.24 12.72 -11.34
N SER A 236 -10.97 12.86 -10.05
CA SER A 236 -10.86 14.17 -9.42
C SER A 236 -9.70 14.22 -8.41
N PHE A 237 -9.39 15.41 -7.95
CA PHE A 237 -8.37 15.62 -6.92
C PHE A 237 -8.68 16.85 -6.05
N THR A 238 -8.07 16.90 -4.89
CA THR A 238 -7.94 18.10 -4.06
C THR A 238 -6.45 18.37 -3.88
N SER A 239 -5.97 19.54 -4.34
CA SER A 239 -4.54 19.81 -4.35
C SER A 239 -3.97 20.06 -2.95
N TYR A 240 -2.68 19.70 -2.76
CA TYR A 240 -1.92 20.04 -1.57
C TYR A 240 -1.94 21.54 -1.31
N GLN A 241 -1.80 22.35 -2.37
CA GLN A 241 -1.81 23.81 -2.25
C GLN A 241 -3.16 24.35 -1.78
N ALA A 242 -4.28 23.77 -2.20
CA ALA A 242 -5.61 24.15 -1.71
C ALA A 242 -5.76 23.86 -0.21
N ILE A 243 -5.24 22.71 0.25
CA ILE A 243 -5.34 22.30 1.67
C ILE A 243 -4.33 23.04 2.53
N ALA A 244 -3.03 22.92 2.23
CA ALA A 244 -1.95 23.30 3.15
C ALA A 244 -1.47 24.75 2.95
N VAL A 245 -1.50 25.26 1.71
CA VAL A 245 -0.93 26.57 1.38
C VAL A 245 -2.02 27.66 1.37
N ARG A 246 -3.05 27.51 0.53
CA ARG A 246 -4.12 28.50 0.41
C ARG A 246 -5.21 28.34 1.47
N ARG A 247 -5.30 27.14 2.08
CA ARG A 247 -6.27 26.83 3.15
C ARG A 247 -7.72 27.04 2.72
N GLU A 248 -8.03 26.71 1.49
CA GLU A 248 -9.37 26.82 0.89
C GLU A 248 -10.31 25.74 1.44
N ILE A 249 -9.75 24.59 1.82
CA ILE A 249 -10.47 23.45 2.39
C ILE A 249 -9.57 22.78 3.45
N THR A 250 -10.18 22.21 4.49
CA THR A 250 -9.44 21.39 5.47
C THR A 250 -9.22 19.98 4.92
N LEU A 251 -8.18 19.28 5.41
CA LEU A 251 -7.94 17.89 5.04
C LEU A 251 -9.16 17.01 5.34
N SER A 252 -9.77 17.15 6.52
CA SER A 252 -10.99 16.40 6.90
C SER A 252 -12.14 16.64 5.92
N SER A 253 -12.36 17.90 5.52
CA SER A 253 -13.42 18.23 4.56
C SER A 253 -13.11 17.69 3.17
N ALA A 254 -11.85 17.72 2.73
CA ALA A 254 -11.43 17.17 1.45
C ALA A 254 -11.67 15.65 1.38
N VAL A 255 -11.25 14.91 2.41
CA VAL A 255 -11.48 13.46 2.51
C VAL A 255 -12.98 13.14 2.54
N THR A 256 -13.74 13.84 3.38
CA THR A 256 -15.20 13.62 3.47
C THR A 256 -15.90 13.90 2.13
N HIS A 257 -15.49 14.95 1.43
CA HIS A 257 -16.04 15.28 0.10
C HIS A 257 -15.71 14.20 -0.92
N ALA A 258 -14.47 13.72 -0.96
CA ALA A 258 -14.07 12.62 -1.83
C ALA A 258 -14.89 11.35 -1.57
N LEU A 259 -15.10 10.99 -0.30
CA LEU A 259 -15.88 9.81 0.09
C LEU A 259 -17.37 9.93 -0.27
N ASN A 260 -17.95 11.13 -0.17
CA ASN A 260 -19.35 11.38 -0.54
C ASN A 260 -19.59 11.36 -2.06
N GLY A 261 -18.56 11.65 -2.84
CA GLY A 261 -18.61 11.61 -4.31
C GLY A 261 -18.48 10.19 -4.90
N THR A 262 -18.31 9.16 -4.05
CA THR A 262 -18.17 7.77 -4.51
C THR A 262 -19.51 7.05 -4.51
N ASP A 263 -19.75 6.21 -5.54
CA ASP A 263 -20.89 5.29 -5.59
C ASP A 263 -20.80 4.20 -4.50
N ASN A 264 -21.80 3.31 -4.42
CA ASN A 264 -21.87 2.25 -3.41
C ASN A 264 -20.88 1.09 -3.62
N TYR A 265 -19.86 1.25 -4.47
CA TYR A 265 -18.84 0.24 -4.70
C TYR A 265 -17.84 0.15 -3.55
N ALA A 266 -17.09 -0.96 -3.51
CA ALA A 266 -15.97 -1.13 -2.57
C ALA A 266 -14.95 0.00 -2.73
N LEU A 267 -14.31 0.38 -1.64
CA LEU A 267 -13.34 1.47 -1.58
C LEU A 267 -11.95 0.94 -1.24
N GLY A 268 -10.96 1.31 -2.04
CA GLY A 268 -9.54 1.16 -1.73
C GLY A 268 -8.97 2.41 -1.10
N ILE A 269 -8.11 2.24 -0.10
CA ILE A 269 -7.34 3.32 0.52
C ILE A 269 -5.88 3.15 0.16
N GLU A 270 -5.34 4.13 -0.55
CA GLU A 270 -3.95 4.18 -0.99
C GLU A 270 -3.23 5.32 -0.29
N VAL A 271 -2.02 5.07 0.17
CA VAL A 271 -1.12 6.09 0.71
C VAL A 271 0.24 5.94 0.08
N ASP A 272 0.60 6.89 -0.77
CA ASP A 272 1.97 7.05 -1.19
C ASP A 272 2.75 7.79 -0.09
N LEU A 273 3.78 7.15 0.45
CA LEU A 273 4.57 7.73 1.55
C LEU A 273 5.32 8.99 1.13
N ASP A 274 5.44 9.28 -0.19
CA ASP A 274 6.02 10.52 -0.67
C ASP A 274 5.09 11.74 -0.51
N SER A 275 3.81 11.50 -0.13
CA SER A 275 2.90 12.54 0.36
C SER A 275 3.32 13.13 1.71
N ILE A 276 4.16 12.43 2.46
CA ILE A 276 4.61 12.84 3.81
C ILE A 276 5.97 13.51 3.72
N THR A 277 6.09 14.68 4.34
CA THR A 277 7.32 15.48 4.34
C THR A 277 8.49 14.73 4.97
N TYR A 278 9.64 14.74 4.30
CA TYR A 278 10.91 14.15 4.76
C TYR A 278 10.93 12.64 4.92
N MET A 279 9.94 11.93 4.40
CA MET A 279 10.01 10.47 4.36
C MET A 279 11.13 9.98 3.44
N PRO A 280 11.82 8.88 3.78
CA PRO A 280 12.70 8.18 2.85
C PRO A 280 11.85 7.44 1.81
N VAL A 281 11.82 7.94 0.60
CA VAL A 281 10.95 7.51 -0.50
C VAL A 281 11.68 7.51 -1.85
N SER A 282 11.10 6.87 -2.85
CA SER A 282 11.65 6.83 -4.21
C SER A 282 11.68 8.20 -4.89
N ALA A 283 10.74 9.11 -4.56
CA ALA A 283 10.63 10.48 -5.07
C ALA A 283 10.56 11.47 -3.90
N TYR A 284 11.73 11.87 -3.37
CA TYR A 284 11.83 12.71 -2.18
C TYR A 284 11.00 13.99 -2.25
N ASN A 285 10.26 14.26 -1.18
CA ASN A 285 9.36 15.39 -1.05
C ASN A 285 9.60 16.20 0.23
N CYS A 286 9.87 17.50 0.09
CA CYS A 286 9.98 18.45 1.22
C CYS A 286 8.72 19.31 1.41
N SER A 287 7.71 19.15 0.55
CA SER A 287 6.46 19.92 0.54
C SER A 287 5.27 18.96 0.55
N GLY A 288 4.99 18.37 1.69
CA GLY A 288 3.96 17.35 1.92
C GLY A 288 3.27 17.51 3.26
N PHE A 289 2.45 16.57 3.60
CA PHE A 289 1.73 16.49 4.85
C PHE A 289 2.64 16.04 6.01
N SER A 290 2.19 16.28 7.24
CA SER A 290 2.79 15.66 8.42
C SER A 290 2.35 14.19 8.55
N VAL A 291 3.07 13.41 9.35
CA VAL A 291 2.64 12.04 9.72
C VAL A 291 1.24 12.06 10.34
N ALA A 292 0.95 13.02 11.22
CA ALA A 292 -0.37 13.14 11.87
C ALA A 292 -1.49 13.45 10.87
N ASP A 293 -1.22 14.22 9.81
CA ASP A 293 -2.20 14.45 8.73
C ASP A 293 -2.46 13.15 7.95
N ALA A 294 -1.43 12.36 7.67
CA ALA A 294 -1.57 11.07 6.99
C ALA A 294 -2.32 10.05 7.86
N GLU A 295 -2.03 9.98 9.18
CA GLU A 295 -2.81 9.17 10.13
C GLU A 295 -4.29 9.59 10.13
N HIS A 296 -4.57 10.90 10.15
CA HIS A 296 -5.92 11.43 10.09
C HIS A 296 -6.64 11.07 8.78
N PHE A 297 -5.94 11.18 7.64
CA PHE A 297 -6.46 10.73 6.34
C PHE A 297 -6.87 9.25 6.40
N VAL A 298 -5.97 8.38 6.84
CA VAL A 298 -6.24 6.93 6.95
C VAL A 298 -7.42 6.67 7.88
N HIS A 299 -7.46 7.34 9.05
CA HIS A 299 -8.53 7.15 10.03
C HIS A 299 -9.90 7.52 9.45
N VAL A 300 -10.02 8.70 8.83
CA VAL A 300 -11.29 9.16 8.24
C VAL A 300 -11.72 8.28 7.08
N ALA A 301 -10.79 7.91 6.19
CA ALA A 301 -11.09 7.05 5.05
C ALA A 301 -11.48 5.63 5.49
N ALA A 302 -10.79 5.06 6.48
CA ALA A 302 -11.07 3.70 6.99
C ALA A 302 -12.37 3.60 7.80
N SER A 303 -12.85 4.70 8.39
CA SER A 303 -14.17 4.76 9.06
C SER A 303 -15.32 4.56 8.07
N ASN A 304 -15.07 4.68 6.76
CA ASN A 304 -16.07 4.37 5.76
C ASN A 304 -16.26 2.85 5.64
N ARG A 305 -17.50 2.35 5.81
CA ARG A 305 -17.83 0.90 5.78
C ARG A 305 -17.51 0.21 4.44
N ARG A 306 -17.36 0.99 3.36
CA ARG A 306 -16.97 0.47 2.03
C ARG A 306 -15.47 0.25 1.89
N ALA A 307 -14.64 0.78 2.78
CA ALA A 307 -13.19 0.55 2.77
C ALA A 307 -12.89 -0.94 2.94
N LYS A 308 -12.12 -1.52 2.01
CA LYS A 308 -11.83 -2.96 1.91
C LYS A 308 -10.36 -3.31 1.96
N TYR A 309 -9.50 -2.34 1.79
CA TYR A 309 -8.05 -2.51 1.99
C TYR A 309 -7.37 -1.20 2.32
N LEU A 310 -6.16 -1.32 2.87
CA LEU A 310 -5.17 -0.26 2.97
C LEU A 310 -3.91 -0.70 2.22
N HIS A 311 -3.36 0.18 1.37
CA HIS A 311 -2.05 -0.01 0.75
C HIS A 311 -1.14 1.16 1.11
N LEU A 312 0.03 0.85 1.68
CA LEU A 312 1.09 1.80 2.05
C LEU A 312 2.32 1.53 1.19
N CYS A 313 2.66 2.41 0.26
CA CYS A 313 3.67 2.19 -0.78
C CYS A 313 4.76 3.27 -0.84
N GLU A 314 5.75 3.09 -1.70
CA GLU A 314 6.86 4.00 -2.04
C GLU A 314 7.85 4.33 -0.90
N ALA A 315 7.65 3.87 0.34
CA ALA A 315 8.67 4.02 1.37
C ALA A 315 9.95 3.30 0.96
N ALA A 316 11.06 4.03 0.90
CA ALA A 316 12.37 3.55 0.46
C ALA A 316 13.44 3.84 1.53
N PRO A 317 13.55 3.02 2.58
CA PRO A 317 14.43 3.25 3.73
C PRO A 317 15.89 3.56 3.39
N ASP A 318 16.43 2.97 2.33
CA ASP A 318 17.82 3.21 1.89
C ASP A 318 18.05 4.59 1.26
N GLN A 319 16.99 5.34 0.97
CA GLN A 319 17.06 6.72 0.51
C GLN A 319 17.19 7.74 1.65
N HIS A 320 17.17 7.28 2.91
CA HIS A 320 17.38 8.19 4.05
C HIS A 320 18.82 8.73 4.07
N PRO A 321 19.05 10.06 4.26
CA PRO A 321 20.38 10.66 4.23
C PRO A 321 21.39 10.01 5.20
N ASN A 322 20.92 9.47 6.32
CA ASN A 322 21.74 8.79 7.34
C ASN A 322 21.81 7.26 7.16
N GLY A 323 21.43 6.75 5.99
CA GLY A 323 21.54 5.34 5.63
C GLY A 323 20.35 4.47 6.01
N LEU A 324 20.44 3.21 5.60
CA LEU A 324 19.34 2.24 5.67
C LEU A 324 18.80 2.01 7.09
N ASP A 325 19.66 1.89 8.08
CA ASP A 325 19.24 1.57 9.46
C ASP A 325 18.32 2.65 10.04
N ILE A 326 18.73 3.92 9.90
CA ILE A 326 17.92 5.06 10.36
C ILE A 326 16.66 5.22 9.51
N GLY A 327 16.77 5.01 8.20
CA GLY A 327 15.63 5.02 7.29
C GLY A 327 14.61 3.92 7.61
N ALA A 328 15.07 2.73 7.97
CA ALA A 328 14.21 1.63 8.38
C ALA A 328 13.49 1.92 9.71
N GLU A 329 14.18 2.53 10.67
CA GLU A 329 13.54 2.96 11.92
C GLU A 329 12.48 4.03 11.68
N HIS A 330 12.77 5.00 10.83
CA HIS A 330 11.84 6.06 10.44
C HIS A 330 10.62 5.49 9.71
N ALA A 331 10.85 4.79 8.60
CA ALA A 331 9.77 4.21 7.80
C ALA A 331 8.93 3.21 8.61
N GLY A 332 9.56 2.36 9.41
CA GLY A 332 8.87 1.39 10.26
C GLY A 332 7.93 2.05 11.27
N GLN A 333 8.32 3.19 11.86
CA GLN A 333 7.46 3.94 12.78
C GLN A 333 6.23 4.51 12.05
N VAL A 334 6.43 5.17 10.90
CA VAL A 334 5.35 5.80 10.15
C VAL A 334 4.38 4.74 9.60
N LEU A 335 4.89 3.68 8.96
CA LEU A 335 4.06 2.58 8.46
C LEU A 335 3.24 1.92 9.59
N SER A 336 3.84 1.75 10.79
CA SER A 336 3.13 1.21 11.94
C SER A 336 2.05 2.16 12.46
N ALA A 337 2.29 3.46 12.48
CA ALA A 337 1.31 4.46 12.88
C ALA A 337 0.09 4.47 11.94
N LEU A 338 0.32 4.49 10.62
CA LEU A 338 -0.75 4.45 9.61
C LEU A 338 -1.56 3.15 9.69
N THR A 339 -0.88 2.01 9.87
CA THR A 339 -1.55 0.70 10.07
C THR A 339 -2.43 0.70 11.31
N ASN A 340 -1.94 1.24 12.44
CA ASN A 340 -2.73 1.35 13.67
C ASN A 340 -3.92 2.29 13.49
N SER A 341 -3.77 3.42 12.79
CA SER A 341 -4.87 4.34 12.47
C SER A 341 -5.98 3.65 11.68
N TYR A 342 -5.62 2.80 10.70
CA TYR A 342 -6.58 1.97 9.97
C TYR A 342 -7.31 1.00 10.91
N LEU A 343 -6.58 0.21 11.69
CA LEU A 343 -7.16 -0.76 12.60
C LEU A 343 -8.08 -0.11 13.63
N GLN A 344 -7.68 1.02 14.21
CA GLN A 344 -8.51 1.78 15.16
C GLN A 344 -9.80 2.29 14.54
N ALA A 345 -9.75 2.84 13.33
CA ALA A 345 -10.93 3.35 12.63
C ALA A 345 -11.93 2.24 12.27
N LYS A 346 -11.44 1.04 11.95
CA LYS A 346 -12.26 -0.12 11.57
C LYS A 346 -12.93 -0.80 12.78
N GLU A 347 -12.46 -0.54 13.99
CA GLU A 347 -12.96 -1.15 15.23
C GLU A 347 -13.88 -0.21 16.04
N GLN A 348 -14.08 1.02 15.58
CA GLN A 348 -15.09 1.97 16.09
C GLN A 348 -16.45 1.72 15.44
#